data_bef41291a18cd65c6d1755226c5908fe
#
_entry.id   bef41291a18cd65c6d1755226c5908fe
#
_cell.length_a   1.000
_cell.length_b   1.000
_cell.length_c   1.000
_cell.angle_alpha   90.00
_cell.angle_beta   90.00
_cell.angle_gamma   90.00
#
_symmetry.space_group_name_H-M   'P 1'
#
loop_
_entity.id
_entity.type
_entity.pdbx_description
1 polymer ?
#
loop_
_entity_poly.entity_id
_entity_poly.type
_entity_poly.pdbx_seq_one_letter_code
_entity_poly.pdbx_strand_id
1 'polypeptide(L)'
;MHGCVKARFIVEEGLDDDLRVGLFAEPRSYEAWLRFSNASAELQPDAKADLRGAALKLMGVPGAKLLDGEEHCTTHDFLLVSHSTFLAKDVKEFAGLGMAIAAGNPAAFFLQNPRIALRYLTSIGKHGSPLQPSYFSMAAYLFRDRVAKYQLRPTAPEAAPIPSAPSFDFLRESLKARLASGSFSFDFLVQLRESPPPRDVEDTTRAWSDEPFRKVARVEILQQDFDTPDQQVFGENLSFNPWRCLPEHRPLGGINRARRQVYRALSAFRHDRNAAPRVEPKSWSDRG
;
A
#
# COMPACT_ATOMS: atom_id res chain seq x y z
N MET A 1 11.52 -1.78 -7.11
CA MET A 1 10.94 -2.52 -5.95
C MET A 1 12.06 -2.80 -4.94
N HIS A 2 11.80 -2.58 -3.62
CA HIS A 2 12.79 -2.87 -2.57
C HIS A 2 12.72 -4.33 -2.10
N GLY A 3 11.57 -4.97 -2.22
CA GLY A 3 11.37 -6.39 -1.93
C GLY A 3 9.89 -6.77 -1.93
N CYS A 4 9.64 -8.06 -2.17
CA CYS A 4 8.35 -8.70 -2.00
C CYS A 4 8.55 -9.85 -1.01
N VAL A 5 8.01 -9.73 0.20
CA VAL A 5 8.34 -10.58 1.34
C VAL A 5 7.13 -11.36 1.83
N LYS A 6 7.37 -12.56 2.36
CA LYS A 6 6.34 -13.35 3.03
C LYS A 6 5.99 -12.73 4.37
N ALA A 7 4.70 -12.61 4.63
CA ALA A 7 4.17 -12.13 5.89
C ALA A 7 2.94 -12.91 6.31
N ARG A 8 2.60 -12.87 7.59
CA ARG A 8 1.31 -13.32 8.13
C ARG A 8 0.50 -12.10 8.52
N PHE A 9 -0.75 -12.08 8.12
CA PHE A 9 -1.73 -11.11 8.60
C PHE A 9 -2.60 -11.79 9.64
N ILE A 10 -2.48 -11.36 10.89
CA ILE A 10 -3.08 -12.00 12.05
C ILE A 10 -4.12 -11.04 12.62
N VAL A 11 -5.40 -11.36 12.43
CA VAL A 11 -6.52 -10.60 13.01
C VAL A 11 -6.48 -10.76 14.53
N GLU A 12 -6.58 -9.65 15.26
CA GLU A 12 -6.52 -9.64 16.73
C GLU A 12 -7.71 -10.40 17.33
N GLU A 13 -7.44 -11.08 18.45
CA GLU A 13 -8.48 -11.66 19.30
C GLU A 13 -9.14 -10.57 20.15
N GLY A 14 -10.43 -10.74 20.46
CA GLY A 14 -11.14 -9.82 21.36
C GLY A 14 -11.37 -8.41 20.79
N LEU A 15 -11.48 -8.27 19.47
CA LEU A 15 -11.90 -7.01 18.88
C LEU A 15 -13.31 -6.64 19.38
N ASP A 16 -13.50 -5.34 19.62
CA ASP A 16 -14.82 -4.78 19.90
C ASP A 16 -15.78 -5.07 18.75
N ASP A 17 -17.07 -5.24 19.03
CA ASP A 17 -18.07 -5.63 18.03
C ASP A 17 -18.13 -4.70 16.83
N ASP A 18 -17.84 -3.41 17.03
CA ASP A 18 -17.81 -2.40 16.00
C ASP A 18 -16.61 -2.54 15.04
N LEU A 19 -15.58 -3.29 15.42
CA LEU A 19 -14.41 -3.61 14.58
C LEU A 19 -14.53 -4.99 13.89
N ARG A 20 -15.45 -5.86 14.33
CA ARG A 20 -15.66 -7.19 13.78
C ARG A 20 -16.46 -7.15 12.47
N VAL A 21 -15.79 -6.69 11.39
CA VAL A 21 -16.41 -6.45 10.09
C VAL A 21 -15.61 -7.13 8.99
N GLY A 22 -16.30 -7.90 8.13
CA GLY A 22 -15.71 -8.51 6.92
C GLY A 22 -14.44 -9.31 7.23
N LEU A 23 -13.30 -8.84 6.77
CA LEU A 23 -11.99 -9.47 7.02
C LEU A 23 -11.66 -9.63 8.51
N PHE A 24 -12.18 -8.75 9.35
CA PHE A 24 -11.92 -8.70 10.80
C PHE A 24 -13.03 -9.33 11.65
N ALA A 25 -13.98 -10.02 11.02
CA ALA A 25 -15.14 -10.57 11.73
C ALA A 25 -14.76 -11.62 12.78
N GLU A 26 -13.71 -12.40 12.51
CA GLU A 26 -13.23 -13.47 13.38
C GLU A 26 -11.70 -13.46 13.47
N PRO A 27 -11.12 -13.84 14.63
CA PRO A 27 -9.68 -14.06 14.75
C PRO A 27 -9.21 -15.10 13.73
N ARG A 28 -8.27 -14.71 12.89
CA ARG A 28 -7.74 -15.58 11.83
C ARG A 28 -6.36 -15.12 11.38
N SER A 29 -5.55 -16.08 10.94
CA SER A 29 -4.27 -15.81 10.29
C SER A 29 -4.37 -16.10 8.80
N TYR A 30 -3.87 -15.15 7.98
CA TYR A 30 -3.77 -15.27 6.54
C TYR A 30 -2.30 -15.24 6.11
N GLU A 31 -1.91 -16.11 5.20
CA GLU A 31 -0.67 -15.93 4.46
C GLU A 31 -0.76 -14.64 3.62
N ALA A 32 0.34 -13.91 3.54
CA ALA A 32 0.37 -12.65 2.83
C ALA A 32 1.69 -12.42 2.09
N TRP A 33 1.62 -11.63 1.02
CA TRP A 33 2.77 -11.00 0.39
C TRP A 33 2.75 -9.51 0.69
N LEU A 34 3.87 -8.98 1.18
CA LEU A 34 4.07 -7.55 1.42
C LEU A 34 5.17 -7.04 0.48
N ARG A 35 4.81 -6.11 -0.41
CA ARG A 35 5.70 -5.53 -1.41
C ARG A 35 6.02 -4.09 -1.07
N PHE A 36 7.31 -3.78 -0.93
CA PHE A 36 7.82 -2.43 -0.71
C PHE A 36 8.35 -1.81 -2.01
N SER A 37 8.07 -0.53 -2.24
CA SER A 37 8.46 0.18 -3.46
C SER A 37 8.64 1.68 -3.25
N ASN A 38 9.26 2.35 -4.21
CA ASN A 38 9.16 3.79 -4.41
C ASN A 38 7.86 4.15 -5.13
N ALA A 39 7.44 5.40 -5.02
CA ALA A 39 6.30 5.94 -5.77
C ALA A 39 6.74 6.59 -7.10
N SER A 40 8.01 6.98 -7.24
CA SER A 40 8.54 7.55 -8.48
C SER A 40 8.38 6.58 -9.65
N ALA A 41 7.96 7.12 -10.82
CA ALA A 41 7.93 6.39 -12.07
C ALA A 41 9.33 6.24 -12.70
N GLU A 42 10.28 7.08 -12.29
CA GLU A 42 11.65 7.03 -12.78
C GLU A 42 12.51 6.14 -11.89
N LEU A 43 13.43 5.41 -12.51
CA LEU A 43 14.46 4.67 -11.80
C LEU A 43 15.44 5.68 -11.17
N GLN A 44 15.53 5.70 -9.84
CA GLN A 44 16.36 6.64 -9.10
C GLN A 44 17.02 5.96 -7.89
N PRO A 45 18.18 6.48 -7.43
CA PRO A 45 18.83 5.98 -6.22
C PRO A 45 17.89 6.09 -5.01
N ASP A 46 17.91 5.10 -4.14
CA ASP A 46 17.10 5.05 -2.92
C ASP A 46 17.41 6.19 -1.92
N ALA A 47 18.58 6.83 -2.06
CA ALA A 47 18.97 8.01 -1.27
C ALA A 47 18.16 9.27 -1.60
N LYS A 48 17.50 9.31 -2.77
CA LYS A 48 16.55 10.38 -3.10
C LYS A 48 15.31 10.29 -2.20
N ALA A 49 14.84 11.46 -1.76
CA ALA A 49 13.56 11.55 -1.07
C ALA A 49 12.43 11.10 -1.99
N ASP A 50 11.56 10.23 -1.50
CA ASP A 50 10.42 9.72 -2.23
C ASP A 50 9.29 9.32 -1.26
N LEU A 51 8.09 9.17 -1.79
CA LEU A 51 7.01 8.52 -1.11
C LEU A 51 7.21 7.00 -1.18
N ARG A 52 7.25 6.32 -0.04
CA ARG A 52 7.44 4.86 -0.01
C ARG A 52 6.08 4.16 -0.05
N GLY A 53 6.00 3.06 -0.79
CA GLY A 53 4.81 2.24 -0.92
C GLY A 53 4.93 0.92 -0.17
N ALA A 54 3.82 0.47 0.42
CA ALA A 54 3.62 -0.87 0.95
C ALA A 54 2.31 -1.43 0.41
N ALA A 55 2.39 -2.48 -0.38
CA ALA A 55 1.23 -3.19 -0.91
C ALA A 55 1.14 -4.57 -0.28
N LEU A 56 0.04 -4.84 0.41
CA LEU A 56 -0.22 -6.08 1.13
C LEU A 56 -1.29 -6.87 0.39
N LYS A 57 -0.99 -8.12 0.06
CA LYS A 57 -1.91 -9.09 -0.55
C LYS A 57 -2.12 -10.24 0.41
N LEU A 58 -3.34 -10.39 0.92
CA LEU A 58 -3.76 -11.52 1.74
C LEU A 58 -4.24 -12.66 0.83
N MET A 59 -3.94 -13.89 1.19
CA MET A 59 -4.35 -15.09 0.48
C MET A 59 -5.33 -15.91 1.33
N GLY A 60 -6.21 -16.69 0.68
CA GLY A 60 -7.19 -17.53 1.36
C GLY A 60 -8.35 -16.75 2.01
N VAL A 61 -8.62 -15.51 1.57
CA VAL A 61 -9.74 -14.71 2.06
C VAL A 61 -11.04 -15.15 1.37
N PRO A 62 -12.01 -15.74 2.11
CA PRO A 62 -13.26 -16.18 1.52
C PRO A 62 -14.17 -15.01 1.11
N GLY A 63 -15.17 -15.28 0.29
CA GLY A 63 -16.16 -14.31 -0.17
C GLY A 63 -15.80 -13.63 -1.50
N ALA A 64 -16.83 -13.17 -2.21
CA ALA A 64 -16.69 -12.52 -3.51
C ALA A 64 -15.94 -11.19 -3.39
N LYS A 65 -15.08 -10.90 -4.38
CA LYS A 65 -14.34 -9.63 -4.46
C LYS A 65 -15.06 -8.66 -5.40
N LEU A 66 -14.79 -7.37 -5.19
CA LEU A 66 -15.43 -6.27 -5.95
C LEU A 66 -14.74 -5.94 -7.28
N LEU A 67 -13.59 -6.56 -7.55
CA LEU A 67 -12.87 -6.32 -8.81
C LEU A 67 -13.49 -7.15 -9.93
N ASP A 68 -13.99 -6.49 -10.98
CA ASP A 68 -14.64 -7.13 -12.11
C ASP A 68 -13.76 -8.18 -12.79
N GLY A 69 -14.30 -9.36 -13.01
CA GLY A 69 -13.63 -10.53 -13.59
C GLY A 69 -12.71 -11.26 -12.61
N GLU A 70 -12.66 -10.83 -11.35
CA GLU A 70 -11.86 -11.43 -10.28
C GLU A 70 -12.68 -11.71 -9.01
N GLU A 71 -14.00 -11.80 -9.16
CA GLU A 71 -14.94 -12.01 -8.04
C GLU A 71 -14.65 -13.32 -7.29
N HIS A 72 -14.09 -14.30 -7.98
CA HIS A 72 -13.76 -15.63 -7.43
C HIS A 72 -12.36 -15.70 -6.79
N CYS A 73 -11.57 -14.63 -6.88
CA CYS A 73 -10.25 -14.62 -6.26
C CYS A 73 -10.34 -14.74 -4.74
N THR A 74 -9.42 -15.51 -4.17
CA THR A 74 -9.30 -15.65 -2.71
C THR A 74 -8.28 -14.69 -2.12
N THR A 75 -7.90 -13.63 -2.86
CA THR A 75 -6.97 -12.61 -2.40
C THR A 75 -7.69 -11.32 -2.01
N HIS A 76 -7.08 -10.55 -1.09
CA HIS A 76 -7.56 -9.23 -0.66
C HIS A 76 -6.37 -8.27 -0.56
N ASP A 77 -6.46 -7.10 -1.20
CA ASP A 77 -5.33 -6.19 -1.34
C ASP A 77 -5.51 -4.91 -0.53
N PHE A 78 -4.46 -4.51 0.19
CA PHE A 78 -4.30 -3.17 0.76
C PHE A 78 -3.11 -2.45 0.13
N LEU A 79 -3.31 -1.21 -0.32
CA LEU A 79 -2.26 -0.38 -0.92
C LEU A 79 -2.06 0.88 -0.09
N LEU A 80 -0.89 0.98 0.48
CA LEU A 80 -0.53 1.97 1.49
C LEU A 80 0.73 2.74 1.05
N VAL A 81 0.87 3.98 1.51
CA VAL A 81 2.06 4.81 1.29
C VAL A 81 2.49 5.52 2.56
N SER A 82 3.73 5.98 2.63
CA SER A 82 4.36 6.58 3.80
C SER A 82 3.88 7.99 4.14
N HIS A 83 2.67 8.37 3.74
CA HIS A 83 2.04 9.65 4.08
C HIS A 83 0.53 9.48 4.31
N SER A 84 -0.03 10.20 5.28
CA SER A 84 -1.41 10.02 5.73
C SER A 84 -2.47 10.59 4.79
N THR A 85 -2.09 11.52 3.93
CA THR A 85 -2.97 12.17 2.95
C THR A 85 -2.38 12.11 1.55
N PHE A 86 -3.24 12.23 0.54
CA PHE A 86 -2.78 12.27 -0.85
C PHE A 86 -2.42 13.71 -1.27
N LEU A 87 -1.54 13.83 -2.25
CA LEU A 87 -1.07 15.15 -2.72
C LEU A 87 -2.13 15.94 -3.51
N ALA A 88 -3.06 15.25 -4.18
CA ALA A 88 -4.15 15.82 -4.96
C ALA A 88 -5.49 15.58 -4.26
N LYS A 89 -6.38 16.56 -4.25
CA LYS A 89 -7.69 16.43 -3.61
C LYS A 89 -8.61 15.47 -4.35
N ASP A 90 -8.50 15.44 -5.69
CA ASP A 90 -9.38 14.68 -6.58
C ASP A 90 -8.63 14.16 -7.82
N VAL A 91 -9.35 13.40 -8.64
CA VAL A 91 -8.82 12.81 -9.89
C VAL A 91 -8.39 13.89 -10.89
N LYS A 92 -9.06 15.04 -10.95
CA LYS A 92 -8.74 16.11 -11.90
C LYS A 92 -7.37 16.73 -11.58
N GLU A 93 -7.11 17.06 -10.30
CA GLU A 93 -5.80 17.54 -9.87
C GLU A 93 -4.71 16.49 -10.14
N PHE A 94 -4.99 15.22 -9.84
CA PHE A 94 -4.02 14.14 -10.05
C PHE A 94 -3.73 13.88 -11.53
N ALA A 95 -4.75 13.88 -12.37
CA ALA A 95 -4.59 13.74 -13.82
C ALA A 95 -3.78 14.90 -14.43
N GLY A 96 -3.99 16.13 -13.94
CA GLY A 96 -3.20 17.29 -14.34
C GLY A 96 -1.70 17.12 -14.08
N LEU A 97 -1.35 16.61 -12.89
CA LEU A 97 0.04 16.26 -12.57
C LEU A 97 0.57 15.16 -13.48
N GLY A 98 -0.21 14.09 -13.68
CA GLY A 98 0.17 12.98 -14.57
C GLY A 98 0.45 13.43 -16.01
N MET A 99 -0.41 14.30 -16.55
CA MET A 99 -0.19 14.90 -17.88
C MET A 99 1.07 15.77 -17.93
N ALA A 100 1.33 16.56 -16.89
CA ALA A 100 2.52 17.40 -16.84
C ALA A 100 3.82 16.56 -16.76
N ILE A 101 3.80 15.45 -16.03
CA ILE A 101 4.91 14.48 -15.97
C ILE A 101 5.11 13.85 -17.36
N ALA A 102 4.05 13.38 -18.00
CA ALA A 102 4.10 12.79 -19.34
C ALA A 102 4.62 13.77 -20.40
N ALA A 103 4.33 15.06 -20.27
CA ALA A 103 4.82 16.13 -21.12
C ALA A 103 6.27 16.57 -20.78
N GLY A 104 6.91 15.98 -19.77
CA GLY A 104 8.26 16.35 -19.33
C GLY A 104 8.37 17.71 -18.62
N ASN A 105 7.24 18.29 -18.18
CA ASN A 105 7.21 19.62 -17.58
C ASN A 105 6.47 19.69 -16.22
N PRO A 106 6.82 18.84 -15.25
CA PRO A 106 6.19 18.88 -13.91
C PRO A 106 6.49 20.18 -13.15
N ALA A 107 7.63 20.83 -13.42
CA ALA A 107 8.01 22.07 -12.73
C ALA A 107 7.02 23.20 -13.03
N ALA A 108 6.61 23.39 -14.29
CA ALA A 108 5.61 24.40 -14.63
C ALA A 108 4.25 24.13 -13.98
N PHE A 109 3.86 22.86 -13.90
CA PHE A 109 2.65 22.46 -13.19
C PHE A 109 2.71 22.83 -11.70
N PHE A 110 3.81 22.57 -11.03
CA PHE A 110 3.98 22.90 -9.61
C PHE A 110 4.01 24.41 -9.37
N LEU A 111 4.60 25.20 -10.26
CA LEU A 111 4.56 26.67 -10.18
C LEU A 111 3.12 27.19 -10.29
N GLN A 112 2.28 26.61 -11.15
CA GLN A 112 0.87 26.98 -11.31
C GLN A 112 -0.02 26.42 -10.19
N ASN A 113 0.46 25.36 -9.46
CA ASN A 113 -0.29 24.68 -8.41
C ASN A 113 0.52 24.61 -7.10
N PRO A 114 0.81 25.75 -6.43
CA PRO A 114 1.74 25.79 -5.29
C PRO A 114 1.26 24.97 -4.09
N ARG A 115 -0.05 24.79 -3.93
CA ARG A 115 -0.60 23.91 -2.87
C ARG A 115 -0.27 22.43 -3.11
N ILE A 116 -0.30 21.98 -4.35
CA ILE A 116 0.07 20.60 -4.72
C ILE A 116 1.59 20.43 -4.56
N ALA A 117 2.38 21.43 -4.98
CA ALA A 117 3.83 21.45 -4.80
C ALA A 117 4.21 21.31 -3.31
N LEU A 118 3.57 22.08 -2.44
CA LEU A 118 3.82 22.02 -0.99
C LEU A 118 3.47 20.63 -0.43
N ARG A 119 2.31 20.08 -0.78
CA ARG A 119 1.91 18.73 -0.34
C ARG A 119 2.88 17.68 -0.84
N TYR A 120 3.33 17.77 -2.09
CA TYR A 120 4.34 16.86 -2.64
C TYR A 120 5.63 16.93 -1.82
N LEU A 121 6.18 18.12 -1.59
CA LEU A 121 7.41 18.31 -0.83
C LEU A 121 7.31 17.83 0.62
N THR A 122 6.15 17.97 1.26
CA THR A 122 5.93 17.49 2.63
C THR A 122 5.63 15.98 2.71
N SER A 123 5.27 15.35 1.59
CA SER A 123 4.93 13.92 1.54
C SER A 123 6.12 13.01 1.28
N ILE A 124 7.17 13.53 0.64
CA ILE A 124 8.38 12.76 0.35
C ILE A 124 9.34 12.76 1.54
N GLY A 125 10.00 11.63 1.77
CA GLY A 125 10.94 11.49 2.87
C GLY A 125 12.14 10.60 2.51
N LYS A 126 13.15 10.67 3.36
CA LYS A 126 14.31 9.77 3.31
C LYS A 126 14.22 8.80 4.47
N HIS A 127 14.42 7.53 4.20
CA HIS A 127 14.37 6.46 5.19
C HIS A 127 15.59 5.55 5.00
N GLY A 128 16.13 5.02 6.08
CA GLY A 128 17.23 4.04 6.04
C GLY A 128 16.75 2.60 5.83
N SER A 129 15.44 2.35 5.99
CA SER A 129 14.82 1.05 5.76
C SER A 129 13.34 1.21 5.36
N PRO A 130 12.78 0.32 4.52
CA PRO A 130 11.34 0.25 4.28
C PRO A 130 10.52 -0.09 5.53
N LEU A 131 11.15 -0.56 6.60
CA LEU A 131 10.48 -0.94 7.85
C LEU A 131 10.29 0.23 8.83
N GLN A 132 10.89 1.40 8.54
CA GLN A 132 10.82 2.58 9.42
C GLN A 132 9.51 3.36 9.34
N PRO A 133 8.96 3.67 8.15
CA PRO A 133 7.80 4.54 8.07
C PRO A 133 6.51 3.81 8.45
N SER A 134 5.54 4.58 8.95
CA SER A 134 4.14 4.17 8.92
C SER A 134 3.59 4.35 7.51
N TYR A 135 2.72 3.44 7.08
CA TYR A 135 2.08 3.49 5.77
C TYR A 135 0.57 3.67 5.94
N PHE A 136 -0.06 4.44 5.05
CA PHE A 136 -1.45 4.85 5.15
C PHE A 136 -2.21 4.58 3.84
N SER A 137 -3.49 4.28 3.92
CA SER A 137 -4.34 4.12 2.74
C SER A 137 -4.62 5.42 1.99
N MET A 138 -4.39 6.57 2.62
CA MET A 138 -4.69 7.94 2.17
C MET A 138 -6.17 8.18 1.85
N ALA A 139 -6.75 7.34 0.98
CA ALA A 139 -8.14 7.39 0.58
C ALA A 139 -9.02 6.56 1.52
N ALA A 140 -10.32 6.84 1.51
CA ALA A 140 -11.31 6.22 2.37
C ALA A 140 -11.82 4.88 1.81
N TYR A 141 -12.27 4.04 2.73
CA TYR A 141 -12.90 2.74 2.46
C TYR A 141 -14.18 2.60 3.26
N LEU A 142 -15.08 1.77 2.79
CA LEU A 142 -16.22 1.34 3.59
C LEU A 142 -15.74 0.44 4.73
N PHE A 143 -16.44 0.46 5.86
CA PHE A 143 -16.26 -0.46 6.96
C PHE A 143 -17.65 -0.81 7.51
N ARG A 144 -18.33 -1.72 6.82
CA ARG A 144 -19.77 -2.02 6.92
C ARG A 144 -20.61 -0.78 6.52
N ASP A 145 -21.08 -0.01 7.46
CA ASP A 145 -21.89 1.23 7.32
C ASP A 145 -21.13 2.51 7.64
N ARG A 146 -19.89 2.38 8.13
CA ARG A 146 -18.97 3.47 8.46
C ARG A 146 -17.90 3.65 7.39
N VAL A 147 -17.09 4.68 7.55
CA VAL A 147 -15.97 4.98 6.67
C VAL A 147 -14.65 4.80 7.43
N ALA A 148 -13.68 4.19 6.77
CA ALA A 148 -12.38 3.86 7.36
C ALA A 148 -11.20 4.41 6.56
N LYS A 149 -10.10 4.68 7.26
CA LYS A 149 -8.73 4.72 6.71
C LYS A 149 -7.88 3.69 7.42
N TYR A 150 -6.90 3.13 6.70
CA TYR A 150 -6.00 2.11 7.23
C TYR A 150 -4.60 2.65 7.43
N GLN A 151 -3.92 2.11 8.44
CA GLN A 151 -2.50 2.36 8.72
C GLN A 151 -1.77 1.05 9.00
N LEU A 152 -0.56 0.93 8.45
CA LEU A 152 0.43 -0.08 8.81
C LEU A 152 1.54 0.65 9.58
N ARG A 153 1.69 0.37 10.87
CA ARG A 153 2.61 1.06 11.79
C ARG A 153 3.62 0.08 12.38
N PRO A 154 4.94 0.36 12.31
CA PRO A 154 5.94 -0.48 12.99
C PRO A 154 5.57 -0.68 14.47
N THR A 155 5.66 -1.93 14.96
CA THR A 155 5.38 -2.23 16.38
C THR A 155 6.48 -1.71 17.32
N ALA A 156 7.68 -1.52 16.77
CA ALA A 156 8.81 -0.92 17.45
C ALA A 156 9.60 -0.04 16.46
N PRO A 157 10.26 1.03 16.94
CA PRO A 157 11.12 1.83 16.09
C PRO A 157 12.23 0.98 15.47
N GLU A 158 12.42 1.09 14.16
CA GLU A 158 13.54 0.47 13.44
C GLU A 158 14.70 1.45 13.34
N ALA A 159 15.82 1.12 13.99
CA ALA A 159 17.03 1.93 13.94
C ALA A 159 17.86 1.56 12.70
N ALA A 160 17.56 2.16 11.56
CA ALA A 160 18.30 1.99 10.33
C ALA A 160 18.78 3.35 9.81
N PRO A 161 20.03 3.76 10.09
CA PRO A 161 20.60 4.99 9.56
C PRO A 161 20.81 4.89 8.05
N ILE A 162 20.68 6.01 7.35
CA ILE A 162 21.06 6.09 5.94
C ILE A 162 22.59 6.01 5.87
N PRO A 163 23.19 5.09 5.09
CA PRO A 163 24.63 5.00 4.94
C PRO A 163 25.24 6.31 4.44
N SER A 164 26.48 6.64 4.83
CA SER A 164 27.20 7.82 4.33
C SER A 164 27.49 7.75 2.83
N ALA A 165 27.68 6.55 2.28
CA ALA A 165 27.84 6.28 0.86
C ALA A 165 26.82 5.19 0.45
N PRO A 166 25.54 5.56 0.27
CA PRO A 166 24.48 4.59 -0.01
C PRO A 166 24.65 4.03 -1.42
N SER A 167 24.48 2.70 -1.56
CA SER A 167 24.33 2.07 -2.87
C SER A 167 23.05 2.53 -3.56
N PHE A 168 22.90 2.22 -4.84
CA PHE A 168 21.70 2.58 -5.61
C PHE A 168 20.43 1.99 -4.99
N ASP A 169 20.49 0.72 -4.52
CA ASP A 169 19.39 -0.07 -3.98
C ASP A 169 19.53 -0.32 -2.46
N PHE A 170 20.09 0.62 -1.71
CA PHE A 170 20.42 0.38 -0.30
C PHE A 170 19.20 0.04 0.57
N LEU A 171 17.98 0.45 0.20
CA LEU A 171 16.77 0.07 0.93
C LEU A 171 16.45 -1.42 0.79
N ARG A 172 16.74 -2.02 -0.37
CA ARG A 172 16.66 -3.48 -0.54
C ARG A 172 17.70 -4.19 0.32
N GLU A 173 18.94 -3.68 0.32
CA GLU A 173 20.03 -4.25 1.13
C GLU A 173 19.72 -4.16 2.63
N SER A 174 19.20 -3.01 3.09
CA SER A 174 18.76 -2.83 4.47
C SER A 174 17.64 -3.80 4.86
N LEU A 175 16.63 -3.97 4.00
CA LEU A 175 15.54 -4.91 4.23
C LEU A 175 16.05 -6.36 4.29
N LYS A 176 16.95 -6.73 3.37
CA LYS A 176 17.58 -8.07 3.33
C LYS A 176 18.36 -8.36 4.59
N ALA A 177 19.24 -7.46 5.00
CA ALA A 177 20.04 -7.61 6.22
C ALA A 177 19.14 -7.75 7.47
N ARG A 178 18.08 -6.93 7.55
CA ARG A 178 17.16 -6.97 8.69
C ARG A 178 16.38 -8.29 8.75
N LEU A 179 15.87 -8.79 7.63
CA LEU A 179 15.07 -10.02 7.60
C LEU A 179 15.92 -11.29 7.64
N ALA A 180 17.19 -11.21 7.35
CA ALA A 180 18.13 -12.31 7.60
C ALA A 180 18.39 -12.51 9.11
N SER A 181 18.32 -11.44 9.91
CA SER A 181 18.58 -11.47 11.35
C SER A 181 17.36 -11.80 12.21
N GLY A 182 16.14 -11.76 11.67
CA GLY A 182 14.92 -12.09 12.42
C GLY A 182 13.65 -11.55 11.76
N SER A 183 12.52 -11.84 12.37
CA SER A 183 11.22 -11.35 11.96
C SER A 183 11.04 -9.85 12.29
N PHE A 184 10.05 -9.22 11.65
CA PHE A 184 9.63 -7.85 11.93
C PHE A 184 8.11 -7.75 11.94
N SER A 185 7.55 -6.88 12.75
CA SER A 185 6.09 -6.75 12.84
C SER A 185 5.61 -5.31 12.68
N PHE A 186 4.44 -5.19 12.07
CA PHE A 186 3.64 -3.97 12.02
C PHE A 186 2.30 -4.22 12.70
N ASP A 187 1.77 -3.21 13.37
CA ASP A 187 0.35 -3.13 13.69
C ASP A 187 -0.43 -2.70 12.46
N PHE A 188 -1.54 -3.36 12.17
CA PHE A 188 -2.51 -2.93 11.17
C PHE A 188 -3.69 -2.29 11.89
N LEU A 189 -3.93 -1.00 11.61
CA LEU A 189 -4.86 -0.17 12.35
C LEU A 189 -5.93 0.39 11.41
N VAL A 190 -7.10 0.64 11.98
CA VAL A 190 -8.21 1.30 11.33
C VAL A 190 -8.57 2.58 12.08
N GLN A 191 -8.82 3.64 11.32
CA GLN A 191 -9.39 4.91 11.80
C GLN A 191 -10.81 5.00 11.24
N LEU A 192 -11.81 5.09 12.11
CA LEU A 192 -13.22 5.03 11.74
C LEU A 192 -13.89 6.38 11.88
N ARG A 193 -14.82 6.66 10.97
CA ARG A 193 -15.77 7.79 11.08
C ARG A 193 -17.19 7.32 10.79
N GLU A 194 -18.11 7.77 11.62
CA GLU A 194 -19.53 7.61 11.37
C GLU A 194 -20.01 8.73 10.46
N SER A 195 -20.74 8.36 9.39
CA SER A 195 -21.43 9.31 8.48
C SER A 195 -20.63 10.58 8.14
N PRO A 196 -19.36 10.49 7.70
CA PRO A 196 -18.59 11.68 7.39
C PRO A 196 -19.23 12.44 6.21
N PRO A 197 -19.13 13.76 6.18
CA PRO A 197 -19.63 14.52 5.04
C PRO A 197 -18.92 14.06 3.74
N PRO A 198 -19.59 14.08 2.57
CA PRO A 198 -19.03 13.61 1.31
C PRO A 198 -17.64 14.18 0.99
N ARG A 199 -17.39 15.44 1.36
CA ARG A 199 -16.07 16.09 1.17
C ARG A 199 -14.91 15.38 1.88
N ASP A 200 -15.16 14.71 3.00
CA ASP A 200 -14.11 14.01 3.76
C ASP A 200 -13.79 12.64 3.15
N VAL A 201 -14.66 12.14 2.28
CA VAL A 201 -14.48 10.93 1.48
C VAL A 201 -13.86 11.24 0.12
N GLU A 202 -14.30 12.31 -0.53
CA GLU A 202 -13.87 12.68 -1.88
C GLU A 202 -12.55 13.47 -1.90
N ASP A 203 -12.29 14.31 -0.88
CA ASP A 203 -11.06 15.10 -0.77
C ASP A 203 -10.00 14.31 0.00
N THR A 204 -9.11 13.64 -0.73
CA THR A 204 -8.04 12.79 -0.17
C THR A 204 -6.89 13.59 0.48
N THR A 205 -6.91 14.93 0.41
CA THR A 205 -5.93 15.78 1.12
C THR A 205 -6.31 16.07 2.56
N ARG A 206 -7.49 15.63 2.99
CA ARG A 206 -7.97 15.87 4.36
C ARG A 206 -7.47 14.79 5.32
N ALA A 207 -6.73 15.21 6.33
CA ALA A 207 -6.45 14.36 7.48
C ALA A 207 -7.72 14.23 8.37
N TRP A 208 -7.83 13.10 9.05
CA TRP A 208 -8.86 12.87 10.08
C TRP A 208 -8.16 12.93 11.44
N SER A 209 -8.00 14.15 11.98
CA SER A 209 -7.24 14.38 13.21
C SER A 209 -7.97 13.97 14.48
N ASP A 210 -9.31 13.88 14.41
CA ASP A 210 -10.16 13.79 15.61
C ASP A 210 -10.46 12.35 16.03
N GLU A 211 -10.11 11.38 15.19
CA GLU A 211 -10.41 9.97 15.41
C GLU A 211 -9.13 9.15 15.65
N PRO A 212 -9.07 8.34 16.71
CA PRO A 212 -7.90 7.51 16.99
C PRO A 212 -7.81 6.32 16.00
N PHE A 213 -6.58 5.92 15.71
CA PHE A 213 -6.33 4.64 15.06
C PHE A 213 -6.44 3.50 16.07
N ARG A 214 -7.25 2.48 15.75
CA ARG A 214 -7.49 1.29 16.59
C ARG A 214 -6.87 0.07 15.90
N LYS A 215 -6.12 -0.74 16.64
CA LYS A 215 -5.49 -1.95 16.14
C LYS A 215 -6.54 -3.02 15.85
N VAL A 216 -6.47 -3.65 14.67
CA VAL A 216 -7.37 -4.72 14.24
C VAL A 216 -6.62 -5.99 13.81
N ALA A 217 -5.32 -5.85 13.45
CA ALA A 217 -4.48 -6.99 13.10
C ALA A 217 -3.00 -6.66 13.35
N ARG A 218 -2.17 -7.71 13.26
CA ARG A 218 -0.72 -7.62 13.19
C ARG A 218 -0.25 -8.20 11.86
N VAL A 219 0.72 -7.55 11.23
CA VAL A 219 1.43 -8.07 10.05
C VAL A 219 2.82 -8.49 10.50
N GLU A 220 3.08 -9.77 10.53
CA GLU A 220 4.36 -10.35 10.90
C GLU A 220 5.13 -10.74 9.63
N ILE A 221 6.23 -10.06 9.35
CA ILE A 221 7.16 -10.42 8.28
C ILE A 221 8.09 -11.48 8.85
N LEU A 222 8.14 -12.63 8.19
CA LEU A 222 8.97 -13.76 8.64
C LEU A 222 10.45 -13.49 8.37
N GLN A 223 11.32 -14.07 9.20
CA GLN A 223 12.74 -14.18 8.87
C GLN A 223 12.87 -14.97 7.56
N GLN A 224 13.54 -14.39 6.56
CA GLN A 224 13.63 -14.99 5.22
C GLN A 224 14.74 -14.36 4.38
N ASP A 225 15.24 -15.12 3.41
CA ASP A 225 15.91 -14.56 2.23
C ASP A 225 14.85 -14.40 1.11
N PHE A 226 14.57 -13.16 0.75
CA PHE A 226 13.62 -12.81 -0.31
C PHE A 226 14.32 -12.31 -1.58
N ASP A 227 15.64 -12.10 -1.53
CA ASP A 227 16.38 -11.44 -2.60
C ASP A 227 16.95 -12.47 -3.60
N THR A 228 16.11 -13.43 -3.98
CA THR A 228 16.42 -14.41 -5.02
C THR A 228 15.88 -13.93 -6.38
N PRO A 229 16.52 -14.30 -7.52
CA PRO A 229 16.03 -13.93 -8.85
C PRO A 229 14.55 -14.28 -9.08
N ASP A 230 14.14 -15.49 -8.70
CA ASP A 230 12.77 -15.96 -8.87
C ASP A 230 11.76 -15.12 -8.06
N GLN A 231 12.11 -14.76 -6.82
CA GLN A 231 11.23 -13.96 -5.98
C GLN A 231 11.18 -12.51 -6.43
N GLN A 232 12.24 -11.99 -7.02
CA GLN A 232 12.23 -10.67 -7.66
C GLN A 232 11.31 -10.65 -8.89
N VAL A 233 11.41 -11.67 -9.76
CA VAL A 233 10.53 -11.83 -10.92
C VAL A 233 9.07 -11.97 -10.47
N PHE A 234 8.81 -12.82 -9.47
CA PHE A 234 7.48 -12.96 -8.88
C PHE A 234 6.94 -11.63 -8.34
N GLY A 235 7.71 -10.93 -7.49
CA GLY A 235 7.30 -9.67 -6.88
C GLY A 235 7.06 -8.55 -7.91
N GLU A 236 7.81 -8.57 -9.04
CA GLU A 236 7.62 -7.63 -10.14
C GLU A 236 6.33 -7.89 -10.91
N ASN A 237 5.98 -9.16 -11.10
CA ASN A 237 4.76 -9.56 -11.79
C ASN A 237 3.52 -9.62 -10.87
N LEU A 238 3.69 -9.61 -9.56
CA LEU A 238 2.55 -9.62 -8.64
C LEU A 238 1.69 -8.37 -8.80
N SER A 239 0.41 -8.57 -9.11
CA SER A 239 -0.55 -7.49 -9.32
C SER A 239 -1.28 -7.12 -8.05
N PHE A 240 -1.58 -5.83 -7.87
CA PHE A 240 -2.38 -5.32 -6.77
C PHE A 240 -3.49 -4.42 -7.30
N ASN A 241 -4.66 -4.46 -6.64
CA ASN A 241 -5.75 -3.53 -6.93
C ASN A 241 -6.58 -3.31 -5.65
N PRO A 242 -6.83 -2.07 -5.21
CA PRO A 242 -7.60 -1.81 -3.99
C PRO A 242 -9.05 -2.32 -4.08
N TRP A 243 -9.57 -2.60 -5.27
CA TRP A 243 -10.90 -3.18 -5.49
C TRP A 243 -10.93 -4.71 -5.40
N ARG A 244 -9.77 -5.36 -5.29
CA ARG A 244 -9.70 -6.78 -4.92
C ARG A 244 -9.87 -6.89 -3.40
N CYS A 245 -11.10 -6.70 -2.95
CA CYS A 245 -11.49 -6.63 -1.55
C CYS A 245 -12.91 -7.16 -1.34
N LEU A 246 -13.25 -7.44 -0.10
CA LEU A 246 -14.63 -7.79 0.29
C LEU A 246 -15.54 -6.54 0.20
N PRO A 247 -16.86 -6.73 -0.04
CA PRO A 247 -17.83 -5.63 -0.11
C PRO A 247 -17.84 -4.70 1.09
N GLU A 248 -17.63 -5.23 2.29
CA GLU A 248 -17.58 -4.50 3.56
C GLU A 248 -16.41 -3.52 3.63
N HIS A 249 -15.39 -3.72 2.78
CA HIS A 249 -14.17 -2.90 2.68
C HIS A 249 -14.06 -2.17 1.34
N ARG A 250 -15.19 -1.88 0.69
CA ARG A 250 -15.23 -1.22 -0.62
C ARG A 250 -14.47 0.11 -0.62
N PRO A 251 -13.55 0.33 -1.59
CA PRO A 251 -12.90 1.61 -1.78
C PRO A 251 -13.89 2.73 -2.07
N LEU A 252 -13.76 3.89 -1.44
CA LEU A 252 -14.62 5.05 -1.58
C LEU A 252 -13.87 6.23 -2.20
N GLY A 253 -14.63 7.18 -2.76
CA GLY A 253 -14.11 8.42 -3.33
C GLY A 253 -13.56 8.30 -4.76
N GLY A 254 -13.43 9.45 -5.41
CA GLY A 254 -13.03 9.56 -6.82
C GLY A 254 -11.66 8.97 -7.10
N ILE A 255 -10.68 9.22 -6.22
CA ILE A 255 -9.32 8.66 -6.35
C ILE A 255 -9.36 7.13 -6.36
N ASN A 256 -10.10 6.49 -5.47
CA ASN A 256 -10.19 5.03 -5.45
C ASN A 256 -10.96 4.48 -6.67
N ARG A 257 -11.97 5.20 -7.19
CA ARG A 257 -12.64 4.82 -8.46
C ARG A 257 -11.66 4.86 -9.62
N ALA A 258 -10.81 5.89 -9.73
CA ALA A 258 -9.77 5.97 -10.74
C ALA A 258 -8.71 4.85 -10.57
N ARG A 259 -8.29 4.56 -9.34
CA ARG A 259 -7.31 3.49 -9.03
C ARG A 259 -7.76 2.12 -9.58
N ARG A 260 -9.06 1.82 -9.58
CA ARG A 260 -9.59 0.57 -10.16
C ARG A 260 -9.09 0.35 -11.58
N GLN A 261 -9.24 1.36 -12.43
CA GLN A 261 -8.88 1.27 -13.84
C GLN A 261 -7.37 1.41 -14.06
N VAL A 262 -6.74 2.35 -13.38
CA VAL A 262 -5.30 2.63 -13.52
C VAL A 262 -4.48 1.39 -13.13
N TYR A 263 -4.77 0.76 -11.99
CA TYR A 263 -4.03 -0.44 -11.55
C TYR A 263 -4.27 -1.63 -12.47
N ARG A 264 -5.50 -1.77 -13.01
CA ARG A 264 -5.81 -2.80 -14.01
C ARG A 264 -5.00 -2.62 -15.29
N ALA A 265 -4.98 -1.41 -15.83
CA ALA A 265 -4.23 -1.09 -17.06
C ALA A 265 -2.72 -1.25 -16.87
N LEU A 266 -2.17 -0.73 -15.76
CA LEU A 266 -0.73 -0.86 -15.46
C LEU A 266 -0.32 -2.31 -15.22
N SER A 267 -1.18 -3.12 -14.59
CA SER A 267 -0.93 -4.54 -14.40
C SER A 267 -0.90 -5.26 -15.77
N ALA A 268 -1.90 -5.05 -16.62
CA ALA A 268 -1.94 -5.64 -17.96
C ALA A 268 -0.69 -5.27 -18.77
N PHE A 269 -0.37 -3.97 -18.85
CA PHE A 269 0.83 -3.49 -19.55
C PHE A 269 2.12 -4.16 -19.06
N ARG A 270 2.28 -4.30 -17.74
CA ARG A 270 3.48 -4.93 -17.15
C ARG A 270 3.56 -6.42 -17.49
N HIS A 271 2.45 -7.16 -17.40
CA HIS A 271 2.41 -8.57 -17.76
C HIS A 271 2.72 -8.80 -19.24
N ASP A 272 2.13 -7.99 -20.14
CA ASP A 272 2.43 -8.05 -21.58
C ASP A 272 3.91 -7.79 -21.84
N ARG A 273 4.48 -6.75 -21.21
CA ARG A 273 5.89 -6.39 -21.41
C ARG A 273 6.86 -7.43 -20.86
N ASN A 274 6.51 -8.09 -19.76
CA ASN A 274 7.34 -9.12 -19.13
C ASN A 274 7.08 -10.52 -19.71
N ALA A 275 6.15 -10.65 -20.66
CA ALA A 275 5.67 -11.96 -21.16
C ALA A 275 5.29 -12.94 -20.04
N ALA A 276 4.73 -12.43 -18.96
CA ALA A 276 4.39 -13.17 -17.75
C ALA A 276 2.87 -13.35 -17.62
N PRO A 277 2.37 -14.57 -17.32
CA PRO A 277 0.95 -14.77 -17.09
C PRO A 277 0.50 -14.02 -15.85
N ARG A 278 -0.74 -13.53 -15.87
CA ARG A 278 -1.37 -12.96 -14.69
C ARG A 278 -1.96 -14.07 -13.83
N VAL A 279 -1.32 -14.36 -12.72
CA VAL A 279 -1.73 -15.40 -11.77
C VAL A 279 -1.91 -14.77 -10.39
N GLU A 280 -3.06 -15.05 -9.74
CA GLU A 280 -3.27 -14.69 -8.34
C GLU A 280 -2.78 -15.83 -7.44
N PRO A 281 -1.82 -15.59 -6.54
CA PRO A 281 -1.29 -16.63 -5.66
C PRO A 281 -2.34 -17.08 -4.65
N LYS A 282 -2.37 -18.37 -4.36
CA LYS A 282 -3.24 -18.97 -3.33
C LYS A 282 -2.50 -19.23 -2.02
N SER A 283 -1.18 -19.33 -2.09
CA SER A 283 -0.27 -19.59 -0.96
C SER A 283 1.14 -19.07 -1.26
N TRP A 284 2.04 -19.14 -0.28
CA TRP A 284 3.46 -18.82 -0.51
C TRP A 284 4.18 -19.79 -1.45
N SER A 285 3.60 -20.96 -1.71
CA SER A 285 4.15 -21.97 -2.63
C SER A 285 3.85 -21.61 -4.09
N ASP A 286 2.81 -20.83 -4.35
CA ASP A 286 2.40 -20.43 -5.69
C ASP A 286 3.22 -19.21 -6.11
N ARG A 287 4.31 -19.44 -6.80
CA ARG A 287 5.17 -18.35 -7.33
C ARG A 287 4.99 -18.13 -8.83
N GLY A 288 3.94 -18.70 -9.43
CA GLY A 288 3.62 -18.55 -10.86
C GLY A 288 4.36 -19.54 -11.74
#